data_a090e6275e6711835bb90787544d5da0
#
_entry.id   a090e6275e6711835bb90787544d5da0
#
_cell.length_a   1.000
_cell.length_b   1.000
_cell.length_c   1.000
_cell.angle_alpha   90.00
_cell.angle_beta   90.00
_cell.angle_gamma   90.00
#
_symmetry.space_group_name_H-M   'P 1'
#
loop_
_entity.id
_entity.type
_entity.pdbx_description
1 polymer ?
#
loop_
_entity_poly.entity_id
_entity_poly.type
_entity_poly.pdbx_seq_one_letter_code
_entity_poly.pdbx_strand_id
1 'polypeptide(L)'
;MGHVDHGKTSLLDAIRSAKVAAGEAGGITQHIGAYSVTAPDGSLITFLDTPGHEAFTAMRARGANATDIAIIVVAADDGMMPQTAEAINHAKAAGVPMIVAVNKMDKPGANPDRIKQQLTELEIVPEEWGGNTIFVEVSALKHTGIDKLLENIKLLAEVAELKANPKNSGSGLVIEAKLEKGKGPVATILVKDGHVKVGQYIVAGSMKGRVKSLINDKGERIDEVLPGMPAEILGLDGVPSAGDRFDVVKDEKTAEEVVQIRKDKTLKEKEFHKKTTLEDLFSRVTQGDVKDLNIVLKADVQGSLEAIQGMLAKANSLEVKTRVIHFGVGGVTENDVLLAHTAKGIVIGFNVRPDSNAQAKAKQIGVDVRSYTIVYEMMDEIKKAMQGLLAPQIVEKPVGSAEVRNTFTVPKIGMIAGCFVTSGKILRSNMLRLVREGKIVYEGKVSSLKRFKDDVKDVQEGFECGIGIENFNDIKVGDVIEAYLKEEIARELTPLK
;
A
#
# COMPACT_ATOMS: atom_id res chain seq x y z
N MET A 1 0.78 -17.14 8.68
CA MET A 1 1.61 -16.19 7.89
C MET A 1 2.01 -16.81 6.56
N GLY A 2 2.40 -16.03 5.53
CA GLY A 2 2.83 -16.54 4.22
C GLY A 2 2.35 -15.67 3.06
N HIS A 3 2.64 -16.09 1.82
CA HIS A 3 2.31 -15.35 0.61
C HIS A 3 0.79 -15.21 0.37
N VAL A 4 0.38 -14.21 -0.42
CA VAL A 4 -1.00 -14.08 -0.95
C VAL A 4 -1.31 -15.36 -1.73
N ASP A 5 -2.57 -15.79 -1.76
CA ASP A 5 -3.06 -16.98 -2.49
C ASP A 5 -2.50 -18.35 -2.04
N HIS A 6 -1.63 -18.42 -1.04
CA HIS A 6 -1.22 -19.72 -0.46
C HIS A 6 -2.31 -20.38 0.40
N GLY A 7 -3.46 -19.72 0.56
CA GLY A 7 -4.63 -20.30 1.23
C GLY A 7 -4.61 -20.22 2.76
N LYS A 8 -3.99 -19.17 3.33
CA LYS A 8 -3.96 -18.91 4.79
C LYS A 8 -5.36 -18.85 5.40
N THR A 9 -6.18 -17.91 4.91
CA THR A 9 -7.56 -17.71 5.38
C THR A 9 -8.43 -18.92 5.08
N SER A 10 -8.23 -19.59 3.93
CA SER A 10 -8.94 -20.84 3.61
C SER A 10 -8.57 -21.98 4.56
N LEU A 11 -7.29 -22.09 4.96
CA LEU A 11 -6.86 -23.07 5.96
C LEU A 11 -7.49 -22.79 7.32
N LEU A 12 -7.53 -21.51 7.71
CA LEU A 12 -8.19 -21.10 8.96
C LEU A 12 -9.69 -21.35 8.91
N ASP A 13 -10.35 -21.07 7.79
CA ASP A 13 -11.78 -21.40 7.59
C ASP A 13 -12.04 -22.90 7.71
N ALA A 14 -11.15 -23.73 7.16
CA ALA A 14 -11.24 -25.18 7.27
C ALA A 14 -11.08 -25.66 8.74
N ILE A 15 -10.15 -25.05 9.50
CA ILE A 15 -9.97 -25.34 10.94
C ILE A 15 -11.20 -24.93 11.74
N ARG A 16 -11.82 -23.80 11.41
CA ARG A 16 -12.99 -23.25 12.15
C ARG A 16 -14.34 -23.79 11.68
N SER A 17 -14.37 -24.49 10.54
CA SER A 17 -15.63 -24.82 9.83
C SER A 17 -16.45 -23.57 9.50
N ALA A 18 -15.79 -22.49 9.08
CA ALA A 18 -16.35 -21.18 8.75
C ALA A 18 -16.11 -20.81 7.27
N LYS A 19 -16.63 -19.66 6.83
CA LYS A 19 -16.47 -19.14 5.45
C LYS A 19 -16.14 -17.65 5.46
N VAL A 20 -15.08 -17.24 6.14
CA VAL A 20 -14.66 -15.84 6.26
C VAL A 20 -14.03 -15.35 4.96
N ALA A 21 -13.19 -16.16 4.33
CA ALA A 21 -12.52 -15.84 3.07
C ALA A 21 -13.49 -15.41 1.95
N ALA A 22 -14.69 -15.99 1.92
CA ALA A 22 -15.70 -15.65 0.91
C ALA A 22 -16.33 -14.26 1.11
N GLY A 23 -16.19 -13.67 2.29
CA GLY A 23 -16.74 -12.35 2.65
C GLY A 23 -15.74 -11.21 2.54
N GLU A 24 -14.46 -11.49 2.31
CA GLU A 24 -13.42 -10.46 2.23
C GLU A 24 -13.42 -9.72 0.89
N ALA A 25 -13.30 -8.38 0.93
CA ALA A 25 -13.25 -7.56 -0.26
C ALA A 25 -12.03 -7.89 -1.13
N GLY A 26 -12.24 -8.19 -2.41
CA GLY A 26 -11.17 -8.60 -3.32
C GLY A 26 -10.61 -9.99 -3.07
N GLY A 27 -11.20 -10.78 -2.17
CA GLY A 27 -10.75 -12.14 -1.82
C GLY A 27 -9.41 -12.18 -1.08
N ILE A 28 -8.97 -11.07 -0.49
CA ILE A 28 -7.70 -10.96 0.24
C ILE A 28 -7.93 -10.47 1.66
N THR A 29 -7.21 -11.05 2.62
CA THR A 29 -7.23 -10.59 4.01
C THR A 29 -6.48 -9.26 4.12
N GLN A 30 -7.16 -8.24 4.67
CA GLN A 30 -6.64 -6.87 4.83
C GLN A 30 -6.58 -6.42 6.30
N HIS A 31 -7.11 -7.20 7.24
CA HIS A 31 -7.11 -6.96 8.68
C HIS A 31 -6.48 -8.13 9.42
N ILE A 32 -6.05 -7.89 10.66
CA ILE A 32 -5.66 -9.00 11.53
C ILE A 32 -6.92 -9.57 12.18
N GLY A 33 -7.30 -10.79 11.80
CA GLY A 33 -8.37 -11.53 12.47
C GLY A 33 -7.83 -12.32 13.66
N ALA A 34 -8.53 -12.30 14.80
CA ALA A 34 -8.21 -13.10 15.98
C ALA A 34 -9.38 -14.04 16.29
N TYR A 35 -9.12 -15.33 16.32
CA TYR A 35 -10.16 -16.34 16.38
C TYR A 35 -9.77 -17.50 17.31
N SER A 36 -10.71 -17.96 18.11
CA SER A 36 -10.52 -19.09 19.03
C SER A 36 -11.14 -20.37 18.47
N VAL A 37 -10.39 -21.44 18.47
CA VAL A 37 -10.82 -22.77 18.03
C VAL A 37 -10.62 -23.76 19.16
N THR A 38 -11.62 -24.61 19.41
CA THR A 38 -11.51 -25.72 20.37
C THR A 38 -10.94 -26.93 19.62
N ALA A 39 -9.78 -27.40 20.02
CA ALA A 39 -9.18 -28.60 19.48
C ALA A 39 -9.99 -29.87 19.91
N PRO A 40 -9.79 -31.03 19.26
CA PRO A 40 -10.52 -32.27 19.57
C PRO A 40 -10.40 -32.74 21.01
N ASP A 41 -9.32 -32.37 21.70
CA ASP A 41 -9.06 -32.68 23.12
C ASP A 41 -9.71 -31.69 24.11
N GLY A 42 -10.41 -30.66 23.59
CA GLY A 42 -11.03 -29.62 24.39
C GLY A 42 -10.12 -28.43 24.71
N SER A 43 -8.86 -28.42 24.30
CA SER A 43 -7.96 -27.28 24.47
C SER A 43 -8.34 -26.13 23.54
N LEU A 44 -8.17 -24.88 24.00
CA LEU A 44 -8.47 -23.68 23.25
C LEU A 44 -7.18 -23.18 22.57
N ILE A 45 -7.23 -23.00 21.26
CA ILE A 45 -6.13 -22.44 20.45
C ILE A 45 -6.63 -21.16 19.80
N THR A 46 -5.90 -20.07 19.97
CA THR A 46 -6.22 -18.78 19.32
C THR A 46 -5.33 -18.57 18.10
N PHE A 47 -5.97 -18.40 16.96
CA PHE A 47 -5.30 -18.10 15.70
C PHE A 47 -5.37 -16.61 15.39
N LEU A 48 -4.24 -16.03 14.96
CA LEU A 48 -4.17 -14.70 14.37
C LEU A 48 -3.93 -14.83 12.86
N ASP A 49 -4.91 -14.46 12.05
CA ASP A 49 -4.73 -14.37 10.60
C ASP A 49 -4.08 -13.03 10.23
N THR A 50 -3.05 -13.06 9.42
CA THR A 50 -2.30 -11.87 9.01
C THR A 50 -2.34 -11.70 7.50
N PRO A 51 -2.52 -10.46 6.99
CA PRO A 51 -2.47 -10.19 5.56
C PRO A 51 -1.16 -10.67 4.93
N GLY A 52 -1.26 -11.33 3.76
CA GLY A 52 -0.09 -11.84 3.03
C GLY A 52 0.67 -10.77 2.24
N HIS A 53 0.00 -9.68 1.88
CA HIS A 53 0.52 -8.66 0.98
C HIS A 53 1.67 -7.84 1.60
N GLU A 54 2.66 -7.46 0.80
CA GLU A 54 3.83 -6.64 1.19
C GLU A 54 3.45 -5.33 1.91
N ALA A 55 2.35 -4.72 1.51
CA ALA A 55 1.83 -3.51 2.16
C ALA A 55 1.66 -3.65 3.68
N PHE A 56 1.39 -4.86 4.18
CA PHE A 56 1.03 -5.13 5.57
C PHE A 56 2.18 -5.71 6.40
N THR A 57 3.43 -5.36 6.08
CA THR A 57 4.64 -5.80 6.82
C THR A 57 4.54 -5.52 8.32
N ALA A 58 4.06 -4.34 8.72
CA ALA A 58 3.88 -4.00 10.13
C ALA A 58 2.85 -4.91 10.84
N MET A 59 1.79 -5.31 10.14
CA MET A 59 0.80 -6.26 10.68
C MET A 59 1.40 -7.66 10.86
N ARG A 60 2.25 -8.13 9.94
CA ARG A 60 2.97 -9.42 10.08
C ARG A 60 3.93 -9.40 11.27
N ALA A 61 4.72 -8.34 11.43
CA ALA A 61 5.60 -8.17 12.58
C ALA A 61 4.81 -8.17 13.90
N ARG A 62 3.68 -7.47 13.93
CA ARG A 62 2.77 -7.43 15.08
C ARG A 62 2.20 -8.82 15.39
N GLY A 63 1.72 -9.54 14.38
CA GLY A 63 1.22 -10.91 14.51
C GLY A 63 2.29 -11.83 15.11
N ALA A 64 3.52 -11.80 14.60
CA ALA A 64 4.63 -12.59 15.14
C ALA A 64 4.93 -12.25 16.61
N ASN A 65 5.00 -10.97 16.97
CA ASN A 65 5.26 -10.54 18.35
C ASN A 65 4.08 -10.85 19.32
N ALA A 66 2.89 -10.98 18.81
CA ALA A 66 1.68 -11.26 19.60
C ALA A 66 1.47 -12.75 19.86
N THR A 67 2.07 -13.64 19.07
CA THR A 67 1.83 -15.09 19.11
C THR A 67 2.94 -15.84 19.84
N ASP A 68 2.69 -17.10 20.16
CA ASP A 68 3.62 -18.01 20.81
C ASP A 68 4.20 -19.02 19.80
N ILE A 69 3.50 -19.28 18.69
CA ILE A 69 3.89 -20.16 17.59
C ILE A 69 3.50 -19.49 16.27
N ALA A 70 4.36 -19.56 15.26
CA ALA A 70 4.09 -19.09 13.92
C ALA A 70 3.84 -20.25 12.95
N ILE A 71 2.73 -20.21 12.21
CA ILE A 71 2.46 -21.18 11.14
C ILE A 71 2.77 -20.49 9.81
N ILE A 72 3.75 -20.99 9.08
CA ILE A 72 4.13 -20.53 7.75
C ILE A 72 3.41 -21.38 6.72
N VAL A 73 2.48 -20.80 6.00
CA VAL A 73 1.68 -21.49 4.97
C VAL A 73 2.32 -21.30 3.60
N VAL A 74 2.66 -22.42 2.96
CA VAL A 74 3.25 -22.46 1.62
C VAL A 74 2.41 -23.35 0.72
N ALA A 75 2.05 -22.87 -0.47
CA ALA A 75 1.29 -23.67 -1.43
C ALA A 75 2.21 -24.66 -2.16
N ALA A 76 1.80 -25.92 -2.22
CA ALA A 76 2.58 -27.03 -2.78
C ALA A 76 2.81 -26.92 -4.30
N ASP A 77 1.93 -26.18 -5.01
CA ASP A 77 2.01 -25.93 -6.44
C ASP A 77 2.91 -24.73 -6.78
N ASP A 78 2.91 -23.69 -5.96
CA ASP A 78 3.64 -22.44 -6.23
C ASP A 78 5.09 -22.45 -5.67
N GLY A 79 5.28 -23.06 -4.50
CA GLY A 79 6.56 -23.07 -3.81
C GLY A 79 6.83 -21.81 -2.95
N MET A 80 8.10 -21.56 -2.65
CA MET A 80 8.50 -20.41 -1.84
C MET A 80 8.42 -19.11 -2.64
N MET A 81 7.77 -18.10 -2.05
CA MET A 81 7.61 -16.76 -2.61
C MET A 81 8.27 -15.70 -1.72
N PRO A 82 8.60 -14.49 -2.23
CA PRO A 82 9.30 -13.46 -1.46
C PRO A 82 8.62 -13.10 -0.12
N GLN A 83 7.28 -13.05 -0.10
CA GLN A 83 6.52 -12.77 1.13
C GLN A 83 6.56 -13.93 2.13
N THR A 84 6.84 -15.15 1.68
CA THR A 84 7.08 -16.29 2.57
C THR A 84 8.41 -16.11 3.30
N ALA A 85 9.46 -15.71 2.60
CA ALA A 85 10.76 -15.40 3.20
C ALA A 85 10.63 -14.24 4.22
N GLU A 86 9.88 -13.21 3.90
CA GLU A 86 9.58 -12.10 4.81
C GLU A 86 8.85 -12.58 6.07
N ALA A 87 7.84 -13.45 5.94
CA ALA A 87 7.12 -14.02 7.06
C ALA A 87 8.02 -14.84 8.00
N ILE A 88 8.93 -15.64 7.42
CA ILE A 88 9.94 -16.40 8.17
C ILE A 88 10.88 -15.45 8.93
N ASN A 89 11.35 -14.39 8.28
CA ASN A 89 12.23 -13.41 8.92
C ASN A 89 11.54 -12.70 10.09
N HIS A 90 10.25 -12.39 9.99
CA HIS A 90 9.48 -11.82 11.10
C HIS A 90 9.34 -12.81 12.26
N ALA A 91 9.07 -14.08 11.98
CA ALA A 91 8.99 -15.11 13.01
C ALA A 91 10.36 -15.33 13.70
N LYS A 92 11.45 -15.38 12.93
CA LYS A 92 12.83 -15.47 13.46
C LYS A 92 13.17 -14.24 14.33
N ALA A 93 12.86 -13.03 13.86
CA ALA A 93 13.11 -11.80 14.60
C ALA A 93 12.32 -11.72 15.91
N ALA A 94 11.10 -12.27 15.94
CA ALA A 94 10.28 -12.37 17.14
C ALA A 94 10.71 -13.52 18.06
N GLY A 95 11.63 -14.40 17.63
CA GLY A 95 12.07 -15.56 18.41
C GLY A 95 11.01 -16.64 18.61
N VAL A 96 10.02 -16.69 17.72
CA VAL A 96 8.84 -17.57 17.83
C VAL A 96 9.11 -18.88 17.09
N PRO A 97 8.88 -20.07 17.70
CA PRO A 97 8.98 -21.35 17.03
C PRO A 97 8.01 -21.44 15.86
N MET A 98 8.40 -22.16 14.79
CA MET A 98 7.66 -22.20 13.53
C MET A 98 7.22 -23.61 13.17
N ILE A 99 6.02 -23.69 12.57
CA ILE A 99 5.52 -24.87 11.84
C ILE A 99 5.32 -24.48 10.39
N VAL A 100 5.74 -25.30 9.45
CA VAL A 100 5.48 -25.10 8.03
C VAL A 100 4.27 -25.96 7.62
N ALA A 101 3.20 -25.31 7.19
CA ALA A 101 2.02 -25.95 6.62
C ALA A 101 2.11 -25.92 5.09
N VAL A 102 2.39 -27.05 4.47
CA VAL A 102 2.42 -27.23 3.01
C VAL A 102 1.00 -27.46 2.54
N ASN A 103 0.36 -26.39 2.03
CA ASN A 103 -1.05 -26.39 1.64
C ASN A 103 -1.25 -26.71 0.16
N LYS A 104 -2.50 -26.94 -0.21
CA LYS A 104 -2.93 -27.30 -1.57
C LYS A 104 -2.37 -28.66 -2.07
N MET A 105 -2.21 -29.62 -1.16
CA MET A 105 -1.75 -30.98 -1.51
C MET A 105 -2.72 -31.75 -2.44
N ASP A 106 -3.92 -31.21 -2.63
CA ASP A 106 -4.94 -31.73 -3.57
C ASP A 106 -4.69 -31.38 -5.02
N LYS A 107 -3.80 -30.42 -5.30
CA LYS A 107 -3.53 -29.98 -6.67
C LYS A 107 -2.58 -30.91 -7.42
N PRO A 108 -2.81 -31.12 -8.75
CA PRO A 108 -1.85 -31.81 -9.58
C PRO A 108 -0.54 -31.01 -9.65
N GLY A 109 0.58 -31.67 -9.37
CA GLY A 109 1.89 -31.01 -9.35
C GLY A 109 2.34 -30.56 -7.96
N ALA A 110 1.57 -30.84 -6.90
CA ALA A 110 2.01 -30.61 -5.52
C ALA A 110 3.33 -31.35 -5.25
N ASN A 111 4.36 -30.62 -4.80
CA ASN A 111 5.68 -31.17 -4.54
C ASN A 111 6.22 -30.65 -3.20
N PRO A 112 5.98 -31.37 -2.09
CA PRO A 112 6.44 -30.96 -0.77
C PRO A 112 7.97 -30.99 -0.63
N ASP A 113 8.66 -31.92 -1.30
CA ASP A 113 10.13 -32.02 -1.21
C ASP A 113 10.82 -30.81 -1.82
N ARG A 114 10.29 -30.26 -2.91
CA ARG A 114 10.77 -29.00 -3.49
C ARG A 114 10.68 -27.86 -2.47
N ILE A 115 9.59 -27.77 -1.71
CA ILE A 115 9.39 -26.73 -0.69
C ILE A 115 10.38 -26.93 0.46
N LYS A 116 10.56 -28.17 0.93
CA LYS A 116 11.55 -28.52 1.97
C LYS A 116 12.97 -28.09 1.55
N GLN A 117 13.35 -28.33 0.29
CA GLN A 117 14.64 -27.90 -0.26
C GLN A 117 14.77 -26.36 -0.29
N GLN A 118 13.78 -25.66 -0.82
CA GLN A 118 13.80 -24.19 -0.90
C GLN A 118 13.87 -23.52 0.49
N LEU A 119 13.15 -24.06 1.48
CA LEU A 119 13.15 -23.51 2.83
C LEU A 119 14.45 -23.82 3.59
N THR A 120 15.15 -24.88 3.23
CA THR A 120 16.49 -25.20 3.78
C THR A 120 17.50 -24.12 3.41
N GLU A 121 17.37 -23.43 2.26
CA GLU A 121 18.21 -22.28 1.90
C GLU A 121 18.04 -21.10 2.88
N LEU A 122 16.90 -21.01 3.55
CA LEU A 122 16.63 -20.05 4.61
C LEU A 122 16.88 -20.61 6.02
N GLU A 123 17.63 -21.69 6.16
CA GLU A 123 17.94 -22.36 7.43
C GLU A 123 16.68 -22.90 8.15
N ILE A 124 15.63 -23.23 7.40
CA ILE A 124 14.44 -23.92 7.91
C ILE A 124 14.52 -25.38 7.48
N VAL A 125 15.16 -26.18 8.33
CA VAL A 125 15.44 -27.59 8.04
C VAL A 125 14.36 -28.47 8.66
N PRO A 126 13.73 -29.39 7.89
CA PRO A 126 12.76 -30.34 8.41
C PRO A 126 13.37 -31.27 9.48
N GLU A 127 12.55 -31.70 10.45
CA GLU A 127 12.95 -32.69 11.45
C GLU A 127 13.45 -34.00 10.80
N GLU A 128 12.79 -34.43 9.71
CA GLU A 128 13.18 -35.61 8.91
C GLU A 128 14.62 -35.53 8.36
N TRP A 129 15.16 -34.32 8.19
CA TRP A 129 16.52 -34.07 7.71
C TRP A 129 17.47 -33.63 8.83
N GLY A 130 17.07 -33.86 10.10
CA GLY A 130 17.87 -33.54 11.29
C GLY A 130 17.76 -32.07 11.74
N GLY A 131 16.76 -31.33 11.24
CA GLY A 131 16.44 -29.98 11.71
C GLY A 131 15.50 -29.97 12.92
N ASN A 132 14.92 -28.81 13.18
CA ASN A 132 14.03 -28.57 14.33
C ASN A 132 12.67 -27.98 13.92
N THR A 133 12.34 -27.97 12.63
CA THR A 133 11.10 -27.39 12.13
C THR A 133 10.15 -28.49 11.68
N ILE A 134 8.92 -28.44 12.18
CA ILE A 134 7.86 -29.38 11.83
C ILE A 134 7.23 -28.97 10.49
N PHE A 135 7.13 -29.93 9.57
CA PHE A 135 6.44 -29.77 8.30
C PHE A 135 5.16 -30.59 8.29
N VAL A 136 4.02 -29.99 7.97
CA VAL A 136 2.72 -30.66 7.91
C VAL A 136 2.11 -30.43 6.54
N GLU A 137 1.81 -31.53 5.84
CA GLU A 137 1.09 -31.51 4.58
C GLU A 137 -0.41 -31.39 4.82
N VAL A 138 -1.04 -30.37 4.21
CA VAL A 138 -2.46 -30.07 4.41
C VAL A 138 -3.18 -29.75 3.10
N SER A 139 -4.49 -29.97 3.08
CA SER A 139 -5.38 -29.41 2.07
C SER A 139 -6.55 -28.75 2.75
N ALA A 140 -6.60 -27.42 2.69
CA ALA A 140 -7.73 -26.65 3.20
C ALA A 140 -9.03 -27.02 2.46
N LEU A 141 -8.96 -27.28 1.15
CA LEU A 141 -10.11 -27.62 0.32
C LEU A 141 -10.69 -29.01 0.65
N LYS A 142 -9.84 -30.01 0.89
CA LYS A 142 -10.24 -31.39 1.19
C LYS A 142 -10.31 -31.68 2.69
N HIS A 143 -10.00 -30.71 3.53
CA HIS A 143 -9.93 -30.85 5.00
C HIS A 143 -9.00 -32.01 5.45
N THR A 144 -7.90 -32.26 4.71
CA THR A 144 -6.93 -33.29 5.07
C THR A 144 -5.72 -32.69 5.79
N GLY A 145 -5.13 -33.41 6.75
CA GLY A 145 -3.96 -33.01 7.51
C GLY A 145 -4.19 -31.95 8.59
N ILE A 146 -5.45 -31.47 8.77
CA ILE A 146 -5.79 -30.42 9.74
C ILE A 146 -5.60 -30.91 11.17
N ASP A 147 -6.10 -32.11 11.48
CA ASP A 147 -5.96 -32.70 12.82
C ASP A 147 -4.49 -32.87 13.19
N LYS A 148 -3.66 -33.36 12.24
CA LYS A 148 -2.22 -33.48 12.43
C LYS A 148 -1.56 -32.11 12.67
N LEU A 149 -2.02 -31.05 12.00
CA LEU A 149 -1.53 -29.69 12.23
C LEU A 149 -1.85 -29.23 13.67
N LEU A 150 -3.09 -29.44 14.14
CA LEU A 150 -3.51 -29.09 15.50
C LEU A 150 -2.73 -29.88 16.58
N GLU A 151 -2.49 -31.18 16.36
CA GLU A 151 -1.66 -32.00 17.23
C GLU A 151 -0.22 -31.48 17.33
N ASN A 152 0.39 -31.12 16.20
CA ASN A 152 1.75 -30.57 16.18
C ASN A 152 1.86 -29.18 16.83
N ILE A 153 0.82 -28.32 16.69
CA ILE A 153 0.76 -27.06 17.41
C ILE A 153 0.77 -27.29 18.92
N LYS A 154 -0.04 -28.24 19.39
CA LYS A 154 -0.09 -28.59 20.81
C LYS A 154 1.24 -29.13 21.30
N LEU A 155 1.84 -30.09 20.59
CA LEU A 155 3.14 -30.65 20.92
C LEU A 155 4.21 -29.55 21.06
N LEU A 156 4.25 -28.63 20.11
CA LEU A 156 5.20 -27.51 20.13
C LEU A 156 4.93 -26.56 21.30
N ALA A 157 3.65 -26.31 21.65
CA ALA A 157 3.26 -25.51 22.81
C ALA A 157 3.69 -26.16 24.14
N GLU A 158 3.58 -27.48 24.24
CA GLU A 158 4.06 -28.24 25.41
C GLU A 158 5.60 -28.17 25.54
N VAL A 159 6.32 -28.33 24.44
CA VAL A 159 7.78 -28.21 24.41
C VAL A 159 8.24 -26.80 24.77
N ALA A 160 7.51 -25.77 24.31
CA ALA A 160 7.77 -24.36 24.64
C ALA A 160 7.42 -24.01 26.10
N GLU A 161 6.83 -24.91 26.88
CA GLU A 161 6.40 -24.71 28.28
C GLU A 161 5.63 -23.41 28.50
N LEU A 162 4.69 -23.10 27.63
CA LEU A 162 3.87 -21.86 27.72
C LEU A 162 3.08 -21.83 29.03
N LYS A 163 3.24 -20.75 29.80
CA LYS A 163 2.63 -20.57 31.13
C LYS A 163 2.00 -19.20 31.25
N ALA A 164 0.81 -19.13 31.86
CA ALA A 164 0.15 -17.89 32.25
C ALA A 164 -0.55 -18.08 33.59
N ASN A 165 -0.67 -17.00 34.37
CA ASN A 165 -1.36 -17.04 35.66
C ASN A 165 -2.70 -16.28 35.55
N PRO A 166 -3.85 -16.97 35.46
CA PRO A 166 -5.15 -16.30 35.33
C PRO A 166 -5.56 -15.49 36.56
N LYS A 167 -4.85 -15.60 37.71
CA LYS A 167 -5.15 -14.83 38.92
C LYS A 167 -4.49 -13.46 38.95
N ASN A 168 -3.56 -13.19 38.02
CA ASN A 168 -2.90 -11.88 37.92
C ASN A 168 -3.85 -10.81 37.36
N SER A 169 -3.48 -9.55 37.46
CA SER A 169 -4.09 -8.46 36.70
C SER A 169 -3.87 -8.70 35.22
N GLY A 170 -4.93 -8.51 34.43
CA GLY A 170 -4.89 -8.77 33.00
C GLY A 170 -3.85 -7.90 32.28
N SER A 171 -3.05 -8.52 31.43
CA SER A 171 -2.13 -7.83 30.54
C SER A 171 -2.03 -8.55 29.18
N GLY A 172 -1.68 -7.80 28.16
CA GLY A 172 -1.58 -8.34 26.81
C GLY A 172 -1.35 -7.26 25.76
N LEU A 173 -1.79 -7.53 24.54
CA LEU A 173 -1.58 -6.68 23.38
C LEU A 173 -2.88 -6.29 22.69
N VAL A 174 -2.92 -5.08 22.15
CA VAL A 174 -3.96 -4.62 21.24
C VAL A 174 -3.62 -5.15 19.86
N ILE A 175 -4.46 -5.99 19.31
CA ILE A 175 -4.28 -6.57 17.97
C ILE A 175 -4.70 -5.56 16.90
N GLU A 176 -5.91 -4.98 17.09
CA GLU A 176 -6.50 -4.03 16.17
C GLU A 176 -7.40 -3.05 16.93
N ALA A 177 -7.62 -1.84 16.36
CA ALA A 177 -8.50 -0.87 16.98
C ALA A 177 -9.27 -0.09 15.92
N LYS A 178 -10.55 0.18 16.21
CA LYS A 178 -11.48 0.85 15.30
C LYS A 178 -12.39 1.82 16.04
N LEU A 179 -13.00 2.74 15.29
CA LEU A 179 -14.03 3.65 15.81
C LEU A 179 -15.38 3.28 15.18
N GLU A 180 -16.25 2.68 15.95
CA GLU A 180 -17.59 2.31 15.48
C GLU A 180 -18.63 3.37 15.84
N LYS A 181 -19.47 3.74 14.86
CA LYS A 181 -20.58 4.66 15.07
C LYS A 181 -21.57 4.08 16.09
N GLY A 182 -21.84 4.81 17.15
CA GLY A 182 -22.74 4.39 18.24
C GLY A 182 -22.10 3.60 19.36
N LYS A 183 -20.97 2.90 19.15
CA LYS A 183 -20.23 2.17 20.18
C LYS A 183 -19.00 2.95 20.67
N GLY A 184 -18.48 3.87 19.85
CA GLY A 184 -17.24 4.59 20.12
C GLY A 184 -15.98 3.78 19.83
N PRO A 185 -14.87 4.02 20.56
CA PRO A 185 -13.64 3.26 20.41
C PRO A 185 -13.83 1.80 20.79
N VAL A 186 -13.41 0.90 19.90
CA VAL A 186 -13.42 -0.57 20.07
C VAL A 186 -12.01 -1.06 19.79
N ALA A 187 -11.45 -1.85 20.69
CA ALA A 187 -10.16 -2.48 20.50
C ALA A 187 -10.25 -3.99 20.62
N THR A 188 -9.66 -4.72 19.70
CA THR A 188 -9.47 -6.17 19.80
C THR A 188 -8.19 -6.42 20.59
N ILE A 189 -8.31 -7.04 21.73
CA ILE A 189 -7.20 -7.38 22.62
C ILE A 189 -6.92 -8.88 22.61
N LEU A 190 -5.68 -9.25 22.85
CA LEU A 190 -5.26 -10.62 23.17
C LEU A 190 -4.66 -10.63 24.58
N VAL A 191 -5.28 -11.34 25.49
CA VAL A 191 -4.80 -11.47 26.87
C VAL A 191 -3.63 -12.45 26.90
N LYS A 192 -2.48 -12.02 27.40
CA LYS A 192 -1.27 -12.85 27.55
C LYS A 192 -1.12 -13.40 28.95
N ASP A 193 -1.46 -12.62 29.97
CA ASP A 193 -1.40 -13.02 31.38
C ASP A 193 -2.54 -12.37 32.16
N GLY A 194 -2.94 -13.01 33.27
CA GLY A 194 -4.03 -12.53 34.10
C GLY A 194 -5.41 -12.67 33.45
N HIS A 195 -6.37 -11.86 33.89
CA HIS A 195 -7.72 -11.86 33.35
C HIS A 195 -8.24 -10.41 33.18
N VAL A 196 -9.19 -10.24 32.28
CA VAL A 196 -9.91 -8.98 32.05
C VAL A 196 -11.39 -9.19 32.31
N LYS A 197 -11.99 -8.40 33.22
CA LYS A 197 -13.43 -8.45 33.55
C LYS A 197 -14.13 -7.15 33.21
N VAL A 198 -15.44 -7.26 32.95
CA VAL A 198 -16.31 -6.09 32.82
C VAL A 198 -16.24 -5.25 34.11
N GLY A 199 -16.13 -3.94 33.97
CA GLY A 199 -16.07 -2.99 35.09
C GLY A 199 -14.67 -2.63 35.58
N GLN A 200 -13.62 -3.36 35.20
CA GLN A 200 -12.24 -3.04 35.54
C GLN A 200 -11.72 -1.80 34.76
N TYR A 201 -10.70 -1.13 35.33
CA TYR A 201 -9.97 -0.08 34.63
C TYR A 201 -8.82 -0.67 33.82
N ILE A 202 -8.63 -0.15 32.64
CA ILE A 202 -7.63 -0.61 31.68
C ILE A 202 -6.90 0.57 31.07
N VAL A 203 -5.62 0.37 30.83
CA VAL A 203 -4.77 1.29 30.05
C VAL A 203 -4.26 0.55 28.84
N ALA A 204 -4.53 1.06 27.63
CA ALA A 204 -4.05 0.52 26.35
C ALA A 204 -3.24 1.60 25.63
N GLY A 205 -1.90 1.39 25.54
CA GLY A 205 -1.01 2.42 25.03
C GLY A 205 -1.12 3.73 25.84
N SER A 206 -1.53 4.80 25.19
CA SER A 206 -1.77 6.12 25.78
C SER A 206 -3.26 6.41 26.07
N MET A 207 -4.13 5.42 25.90
CA MET A 207 -5.57 5.52 26.15
C MET A 207 -5.92 4.81 27.46
N LYS A 208 -6.90 5.33 28.20
CA LYS A 208 -7.45 4.71 29.39
C LYS A 208 -8.93 4.43 29.21
N GLY A 209 -9.50 3.66 30.08
CA GLY A 209 -10.94 3.47 30.11
C GLY A 209 -11.41 2.49 31.15
N ARG A 210 -12.72 2.38 31.28
CA ARG A 210 -13.37 1.33 32.08
C ARG A 210 -14.04 0.35 31.14
N VAL A 211 -13.74 -0.91 31.29
CA VAL A 211 -14.33 -1.99 30.48
C VAL A 211 -15.84 -2.00 30.64
N LYS A 212 -16.57 -1.56 29.60
CA LYS A 212 -18.05 -1.54 29.59
C LYS A 212 -18.64 -2.83 29.11
N SER A 213 -17.98 -3.46 28.14
CA SER A 213 -18.42 -4.72 27.54
C SER A 213 -17.21 -5.43 26.93
N LEU A 214 -17.23 -6.74 27.00
CA LEU A 214 -16.33 -7.68 26.35
C LEU A 214 -17.15 -8.49 25.36
N ILE A 215 -16.65 -8.66 24.15
CA ILE A 215 -17.31 -9.41 23.07
C ILE A 215 -16.29 -10.41 22.52
N ASN A 216 -16.69 -11.68 22.43
CA ASN A 216 -15.83 -12.72 21.85
C ASN A 216 -15.81 -12.65 20.32
N ASP A 217 -15.00 -13.52 19.70
CA ASP A 217 -14.87 -13.64 18.23
C ASP A 217 -16.15 -14.14 17.52
N LYS A 218 -17.14 -14.63 18.27
CA LYS A 218 -18.47 -15.02 17.78
C LYS A 218 -19.51 -13.90 17.88
N GLY A 219 -19.12 -12.72 18.41
CA GLY A 219 -20.02 -11.58 18.61
C GLY A 219 -20.87 -11.66 19.88
N GLU A 220 -20.60 -12.61 20.79
CA GLU A 220 -21.33 -12.79 22.04
C GLU A 220 -20.70 -11.98 23.17
N ARG A 221 -21.52 -11.42 24.05
CA ARG A 221 -21.03 -10.73 25.26
C ARG A 221 -20.55 -11.73 26.28
N ILE A 222 -19.39 -11.46 26.85
CA ILE A 222 -18.77 -12.26 27.88
C ILE A 222 -18.40 -11.38 29.08
N ASP A 223 -18.36 -11.95 30.28
CA ASP A 223 -18.05 -11.21 31.51
C ASP A 223 -16.57 -11.18 31.81
N GLU A 224 -15.81 -12.15 31.33
CA GLU A 224 -14.39 -12.34 31.61
C GLU A 224 -13.63 -12.90 30.39
N VAL A 225 -12.39 -12.51 30.24
CA VAL A 225 -11.44 -13.01 29.22
C VAL A 225 -10.21 -13.54 29.94
N LEU A 226 -9.82 -14.77 29.61
CA LEU A 226 -8.68 -15.49 30.19
C LEU A 226 -7.44 -15.39 29.30
N PRO A 227 -6.26 -15.80 29.78
CA PRO A 227 -5.04 -15.83 28.98
C PRO A 227 -5.21 -16.66 27.69
N GLY A 228 -4.62 -16.18 26.60
CA GLY A 228 -4.73 -16.78 25.27
C GLY A 228 -6.04 -16.49 24.54
N MET A 229 -7.02 -15.85 25.17
CA MET A 229 -8.30 -15.51 24.52
C MET A 229 -8.29 -14.10 23.91
N PRO A 230 -8.82 -13.93 22.68
CA PRO A 230 -9.08 -12.63 22.10
C PRO A 230 -10.45 -12.11 22.54
N ALA A 231 -10.59 -10.79 22.64
CA ALA A 231 -11.90 -10.15 22.80
C ALA A 231 -11.91 -8.73 22.26
N GLU A 232 -13.05 -8.27 21.78
CA GLU A 232 -13.30 -6.85 21.55
C GLU A 232 -13.72 -6.19 22.88
N ILE A 233 -13.03 -5.08 23.19
CA ILE A 233 -13.29 -4.29 24.39
C ILE A 233 -13.92 -2.95 24.02
N LEU A 234 -14.95 -2.57 24.76
CA LEU A 234 -15.60 -1.27 24.69
C LEU A 234 -15.39 -0.52 26.00
N GLY A 235 -15.24 0.82 25.90
CA GLY A 235 -15.17 1.70 27.08
C GLY A 235 -13.87 2.45 27.23
N LEU A 236 -12.99 2.38 26.23
CA LEU A 236 -11.81 3.24 26.13
C LEU A 236 -12.21 4.69 25.80
N ASP A 237 -11.41 5.66 26.24
CA ASP A 237 -11.59 7.10 25.95
C ASP A 237 -11.12 7.50 24.55
N GLY A 238 -10.33 6.67 23.88
CA GLY A 238 -9.83 6.87 22.54
C GLY A 238 -9.45 5.56 21.86
N VAL A 239 -9.06 5.64 20.58
CA VAL A 239 -8.59 4.49 19.80
C VAL A 239 -7.10 4.28 20.10
N PRO A 240 -6.69 3.16 20.73
CA PRO A 240 -5.28 2.85 20.97
C PRO A 240 -4.57 2.49 19.64
N SER A 241 -3.25 2.54 19.65
CA SER A 241 -2.47 2.05 18.52
C SER A 241 -2.47 0.51 18.52
N ALA A 242 -2.57 -0.06 17.34
CA ALA A 242 -2.43 -1.50 17.21
C ALA A 242 -0.99 -1.92 17.54
N GLY A 243 -0.83 -2.98 18.32
CA GLY A 243 0.45 -3.40 18.91
C GLY A 243 0.75 -2.79 20.29
N ASP A 244 -0.07 -1.82 20.76
CA ASP A 244 0.08 -1.29 22.09
C ASP A 244 -0.11 -2.39 23.15
N ARG A 245 0.68 -2.32 24.23
CA ARG A 245 0.46 -3.12 25.41
C ARG A 245 -0.70 -2.54 26.20
N PHE A 246 -1.59 -3.41 26.65
CA PHE A 246 -2.60 -3.07 27.64
C PHE A 246 -2.30 -3.69 28.98
N ASP A 247 -2.71 -3.01 30.05
CA ASP A 247 -2.61 -3.48 31.42
C ASP A 247 -3.90 -3.11 32.19
N VAL A 248 -4.44 -4.07 32.93
CA VAL A 248 -5.54 -3.85 33.88
C VAL A 248 -4.96 -3.21 35.14
N VAL A 249 -5.57 -2.11 35.57
CA VAL A 249 -5.12 -1.34 36.74
C VAL A 249 -6.20 -1.28 37.81
N LYS A 250 -5.79 -0.97 39.03
CA LYS A 250 -6.65 -1.04 40.20
C LYS A 250 -7.77 0.01 40.20
N ASP A 251 -7.46 1.21 39.79
CA ASP A 251 -8.36 2.36 39.84
C ASP A 251 -8.06 3.38 38.73
N GLU A 252 -8.95 4.36 38.58
CA GLU A 252 -8.85 5.38 37.54
C GLU A 252 -7.62 6.30 37.71
N LYS A 253 -7.26 6.61 38.96
CA LYS A 253 -6.10 7.47 39.25
C LYS A 253 -4.80 6.82 38.78
N THR A 254 -4.62 5.55 39.05
CA THR A 254 -3.47 4.77 38.57
C THR A 254 -3.48 4.71 37.03
N ALA A 255 -4.65 4.60 36.38
CA ALA A 255 -4.75 4.64 34.94
C ALA A 255 -4.26 5.98 34.36
N GLU A 256 -4.63 7.11 34.98
CA GLU A 256 -4.17 8.44 34.57
C GLU A 256 -2.66 8.62 34.71
N GLU A 257 -2.10 8.19 35.83
CA GLU A 257 -0.66 8.25 36.08
C GLU A 257 0.13 7.46 35.03
N VAL A 258 -0.29 6.24 34.73
CA VAL A 258 0.34 5.39 33.72
C VAL A 258 0.25 6.02 32.31
N VAL A 259 -0.91 6.55 31.94
CA VAL A 259 -1.10 7.24 30.67
C VAL A 259 -0.20 8.45 30.55
N GLN A 260 -0.10 9.27 31.62
CA GLN A 260 0.77 10.45 31.61
C GLN A 260 2.24 10.06 31.39
N ILE A 261 2.73 9.06 32.11
CA ILE A 261 4.10 8.55 31.98
C ILE A 261 4.36 8.06 30.54
N ARG A 262 3.42 7.32 29.95
CA ARG A 262 3.55 6.82 28.58
C ARG A 262 3.55 7.96 27.55
N LYS A 263 2.67 8.96 27.71
CA LYS A 263 2.63 10.15 26.85
C LYS A 263 3.94 10.94 26.91
N ASP A 264 4.46 11.19 28.11
CA ASP A 264 5.72 11.91 28.30
C ASP A 264 6.91 11.18 27.67
N LYS A 265 6.94 9.85 27.78
CA LYS A 265 7.95 9.01 27.12
C LYS A 265 7.87 9.14 25.60
N THR A 266 6.67 9.00 25.02
CA THR A 266 6.45 9.12 23.56
C THR A 266 6.80 10.53 23.04
N LEU A 267 6.51 11.58 23.81
CA LEU A 267 6.89 12.96 23.45
C LEU A 267 8.40 13.13 23.41
N LYS A 268 9.12 12.65 24.43
CA LYS A 268 10.60 12.70 24.48
C LYS A 268 11.23 11.94 23.30
N GLU A 269 10.72 10.77 22.96
CA GLU A 269 11.19 9.99 21.82
C GLU A 269 10.96 10.73 20.49
N LYS A 270 9.80 11.37 20.30
CA LYS A 270 9.49 12.17 19.10
C LYS A 270 10.36 13.43 18.99
N GLU A 271 10.66 14.08 20.10
CA GLU A 271 11.56 15.26 20.13
C GLU A 271 13.00 14.88 19.81
N PHE A 272 13.45 13.71 20.26
CA PHE A 272 14.80 13.22 19.96
C PHE A 272 14.98 12.90 18.46
N HIS A 273 13.94 12.39 17.81
CA HIS A 273 13.95 12.11 16.36
C HIS A 273 13.71 13.35 15.48
N LYS A 274 13.25 14.47 16.03
CA LYS A 274 12.92 15.70 15.27
C LYS A 274 14.09 16.69 15.13
N LYS A 275 15.32 16.32 15.41
CA LYS A 275 16.48 17.20 15.13
C LYS A 275 16.65 17.34 13.62
N THR A 276 15.94 18.30 13.05
CA THR A 276 16.16 18.77 11.68
C THR A 276 17.56 19.37 11.62
N THR A 277 18.48 18.75 10.90
CA THR A 277 19.82 19.30 10.71
C THR A 277 19.77 20.45 9.69
N LEU A 278 20.76 21.37 9.74
CA LEU A 278 20.91 22.43 8.74
C LEU A 278 21.05 21.83 7.31
N GLU A 279 21.61 20.63 7.20
CA GLU A 279 21.73 19.87 5.95
C GLU A 279 20.36 19.49 5.37
N ASP A 280 19.37 19.15 6.21
CA ASP A 280 17.99 18.89 5.77
C ASP A 280 17.30 20.16 5.23
N LEU A 281 17.63 21.32 5.80
CA LEU A 281 17.16 22.61 5.28
C LEU A 281 17.82 22.97 3.94
N PHE A 282 19.12 22.75 3.80
CA PHE A 282 19.83 23.00 2.55
C PHE A 282 19.37 22.05 1.43
N SER A 283 19.12 20.77 1.75
CA SER A 283 18.61 19.81 0.77
C SER A 283 17.20 20.17 0.28
N ARG A 284 16.36 20.79 1.12
CA ARG A 284 15.03 21.30 0.73
C ARG A 284 15.11 22.54 -0.18
N VAL A 285 16.12 23.37 -0.03
CA VAL A 285 16.30 24.58 -0.85
C VAL A 285 16.90 24.25 -2.22
N THR A 286 17.71 23.19 -2.32
CA THR A 286 18.33 22.73 -3.59
C THR A 286 17.44 21.76 -4.38
N GLN A 287 16.44 21.13 -3.79
CA GLN A 287 15.41 20.38 -4.50
C GLN A 287 14.41 21.38 -5.09
N GLY A 288 14.40 21.53 -6.41
CA GLY A 288 13.46 22.39 -7.15
C GLY A 288 11.99 22.16 -6.73
N ASP A 289 11.05 22.85 -7.38
CA ASP A 289 9.60 22.81 -7.07
C ASP A 289 9.04 21.37 -7.02
N VAL A 290 9.19 20.71 -5.86
CA VAL A 290 8.57 19.41 -5.59
C VAL A 290 7.07 19.65 -5.40
N LYS A 291 6.26 19.03 -6.24
CA LYS A 291 4.80 19.14 -6.12
C LYS A 291 4.28 18.18 -5.05
N ASP A 292 3.52 18.70 -4.10
CA ASP A 292 2.90 17.91 -3.03
C ASP A 292 1.47 17.52 -3.42
N LEU A 293 1.17 16.22 -3.36
CA LEU A 293 -0.21 15.71 -3.34
C LEU A 293 -0.66 15.59 -1.89
N ASN A 294 -1.46 16.56 -1.45
CA ASN A 294 -1.97 16.62 -0.09
C ASN A 294 -3.15 15.64 0.10
N ILE A 295 -3.09 14.79 1.12
CA ILE A 295 -4.07 13.75 1.38
C ILE A 295 -4.56 13.83 2.82
N VAL A 296 -5.89 13.79 3.00
CA VAL A 296 -6.53 13.46 4.27
C VAL A 296 -6.97 12.00 4.19
N LEU A 297 -6.44 11.16 5.07
CA LEU A 297 -6.62 9.71 5.04
C LEU A 297 -7.52 9.25 6.17
N LYS A 298 -8.59 8.53 5.84
CA LYS A 298 -9.47 7.88 6.81
C LYS A 298 -9.55 6.38 6.52
N ALA A 299 -9.51 5.55 7.54
CA ALA A 299 -9.68 4.11 7.39
C ALA A 299 -10.57 3.54 8.51
N ASP A 300 -11.01 2.32 8.32
CA ASP A 300 -11.84 1.60 9.28
C ASP A 300 -11.06 1.19 10.53
N VAL A 301 -9.80 0.78 10.36
CA VAL A 301 -8.94 0.30 11.45
C VAL A 301 -7.55 0.96 11.43
N GLN A 302 -6.90 0.94 12.59
CA GLN A 302 -5.59 1.57 12.78
C GLN A 302 -4.49 0.91 11.92
N GLY A 303 -4.51 -0.42 11.80
CA GLY A 303 -3.52 -1.14 11.00
C GLY A 303 -3.58 -0.82 9.51
N SER A 304 -4.78 -0.61 8.95
CA SER A 304 -4.96 -0.16 7.56
C SER A 304 -4.34 1.22 7.34
N LEU A 305 -4.49 2.16 8.30
CA LEU A 305 -3.84 3.48 8.22
C LEU A 305 -2.32 3.38 8.15
N GLU A 306 -1.72 2.57 9.02
CA GLU A 306 -0.26 2.37 9.06
C GLU A 306 0.26 1.76 7.74
N ALA A 307 -0.44 0.76 7.21
CA ALA A 307 -0.08 0.13 5.94
C ALA A 307 -0.15 1.11 4.77
N ILE A 308 -1.23 1.88 4.68
CA ILE A 308 -1.42 2.87 3.62
C ILE A 308 -0.37 3.98 3.70
N GLN A 309 -0.06 4.48 4.89
CA GLN A 309 1.00 5.48 5.09
C GLN A 309 2.37 4.96 4.63
N GLY A 310 2.69 3.70 4.96
CA GLY A 310 3.91 3.04 4.50
C GLY A 310 4.01 2.93 2.97
N MET A 311 2.90 2.60 2.31
CA MET A 311 2.84 2.54 0.84
C MET A 311 2.96 3.92 0.19
N LEU A 312 2.27 4.94 0.73
CA LEU A 312 2.37 6.30 0.25
C LEU A 312 3.80 6.83 0.36
N ALA A 313 4.49 6.53 1.45
CA ALA A 313 5.90 6.89 1.62
C ALA A 313 6.81 6.25 0.57
N LYS A 314 6.58 4.96 0.22
CA LYS A 314 7.31 4.24 -0.84
C LYS A 314 6.97 4.74 -2.26
N ALA A 315 5.77 5.28 -2.47
CA ALA A 315 5.32 5.77 -3.78
C ALA A 315 5.89 7.15 -4.14
N ASN A 316 6.53 7.84 -3.21
CA ASN A 316 7.12 9.15 -3.44
C ASN A 316 8.21 9.11 -4.52
N SER A 317 8.29 10.18 -5.32
CA SER A 317 9.32 10.41 -6.33
C SER A 317 10.12 11.68 -6.01
N LEU A 318 11.15 11.95 -6.80
CA LEU A 318 11.95 13.17 -6.65
C LEU A 318 11.16 14.45 -6.96
N GLU A 319 10.18 14.38 -7.86
CA GLU A 319 9.43 15.52 -8.38
C GLU A 319 8.05 15.69 -7.74
N VAL A 320 7.44 14.57 -7.29
CA VAL A 320 6.10 14.56 -6.67
C VAL A 320 6.13 13.74 -5.38
N LYS A 321 5.60 14.31 -4.30
CA LYS A 321 5.48 13.65 -3.00
C LYS A 321 4.05 13.61 -2.53
N THR A 322 3.66 12.52 -1.88
CA THR A 322 2.40 12.43 -1.15
C THR A 322 2.61 12.99 0.26
N ARG A 323 1.76 13.90 0.67
CA ARG A 323 1.78 14.49 2.01
C ARG A 323 0.49 14.18 2.73
N VAL A 324 0.54 13.25 3.68
CA VAL A 324 -0.60 12.96 4.55
C VAL A 324 -0.71 14.08 5.61
N ILE A 325 -1.70 14.94 5.44
CA ILE A 325 -1.93 16.12 6.31
C ILE A 325 -2.62 15.70 7.60
N HIS A 326 -3.58 14.82 7.45
CA HIS A 326 -4.33 14.26 8.57
C HIS A 326 -4.68 12.81 8.27
N PHE A 327 -4.69 12.00 9.31
CA PHE A 327 -5.15 10.62 9.24
C PHE A 327 -5.94 10.28 10.51
N GLY A 328 -6.87 9.36 10.38
CA GLY A 328 -7.67 8.92 11.52
C GLY A 328 -8.59 7.75 11.21
N VAL A 329 -8.94 7.02 12.24
CA VAL A 329 -9.86 5.88 12.16
C VAL A 329 -11.31 6.37 12.20
N GLY A 330 -12.17 5.69 11.44
CA GLY A 330 -13.61 5.98 11.35
C GLY A 330 -14.02 6.65 10.05
N GLY A 331 -15.30 6.98 9.90
CA GLY A 331 -15.88 7.59 8.69
C GLY A 331 -15.32 8.98 8.40
N VAL A 332 -15.44 9.39 7.14
CA VAL A 332 -15.06 10.76 6.73
C VAL A 332 -16.11 11.75 7.24
N THR A 333 -15.64 12.79 7.93
CA THR A 333 -16.45 13.85 8.54
C THR A 333 -16.38 15.16 7.75
N GLU A 334 -17.28 16.11 8.05
CA GLU A 334 -17.22 17.45 7.47
C GLU A 334 -15.89 18.16 7.75
N ASN A 335 -15.31 17.99 8.95
CA ASN A 335 -14.03 18.58 9.32
C ASN A 335 -12.87 18.05 8.46
N ASP A 336 -12.88 16.77 8.09
CA ASP A 336 -11.89 16.17 7.20
C ASP A 336 -11.93 16.82 5.81
N VAL A 337 -13.14 17.08 5.32
CA VAL A 337 -13.37 17.76 4.03
C VAL A 337 -12.91 19.23 4.07
N LEU A 338 -13.19 19.96 5.13
CA LEU A 338 -12.72 21.34 5.31
C LEU A 338 -11.21 21.43 5.39
N LEU A 339 -10.58 20.47 6.08
CA LEU A 339 -9.12 20.39 6.17
C LEU A 339 -8.48 20.12 4.80
N ALA A 340 -9.05 19.20 4.03
CA ALA A 340 -8.58 18.90 2.67
C ALA A 340 -8.73 20.12 1.76
N HIS A 341 -9.84 20.87 1.85
CA HIS A 341 -10.03 22.11 1.10
C HIS A 341 -8.96 23.15 1.41
N THR A 342 -8.71 23.40 2.70
CA THR A 342 -7.70 24.38 3.15
C THR A 342 -6.29 24.00 2.65
N ALA A 343 -6.00 22.73 2.62
CA ALA A 343 -4.72 22.19 2.16
C ALA A 343 -4.63 22.00 0.64
N LYS A 344 -5.68 22.31 -0.12
CA LYS A 344 -5.80 22.01 -1.56
C LYS A 344 -5.51 20.53 -1.87
N GLY A 345 -6.02 19.64 -1.04
CA GLY A 345 -5.82 18.21 -1.11
C GLY A 345 -7.09 17.43 -1.40
N ILE A 346 -6.97 16.12 -1.34
CA ILE A 346 -8.06 15.15 -1.54
C ILE A 346 -8.34 14.40 -0.24
N VAL A 347 -9.56 13.87 -0.11
CA VAL A 347 -9.91 12.98 1.01
C VAL A 347 -9.99 11.54 0.48
N ILE A 348 -9.27 10.64 1.13
CA ILE A 348 -9.28 9.21 0.83
C ILE A 348 -9.86 8.47 2.02
N GLY A 349 -10.94 7.74 1.78
CA GLY A 349 -11.53 6.79 2.71
C GLY A 349 -11.17 5.36 2.31
N PHE A 350 -10.53 4.61 3.19
CA PHE A 350 -10.28 3.19 2.98
C PHE A 350 -11.23 2.37 3.83
N ASN A 351 -12.05 1.57 3.18
CA ASN A 351 -13.12 0.76 3.81
C ASN A 351 -14.14 1.58 4.63
N VAL A 352 -14.16 2.91 4.43
CA VAL A 352 -15.08 3.84 5.09
C VAL A 352 -15.79 4.73 4.07
N ARG A 353 -16.95 5.21 4.47
CA ARG A 353 -17.77 6.11 3.63
C ARG A 353 -17.87 7.48 4.30
N PRO A 354 -18.01 8.56 3.50
CA PRO A 354 -18.34 9.87 4.03
C PRO A 354 -19.77 9.88 4.61
N ASP A 355 -19.94 10.59 5.70
CA ASP A 355 -21.28 10.85 6.21
C ASP A 355 -22.05 11.83 5.28
N SER A 356 -23.36 11.96 5.48
CA SER A 356 -24.20 12.79 4.61
C SER A 356 -23.77 14.27 4.61
N ASN A 357 -23.30 14.78 5.75
CA ASN A 357 -22.83 16.16 5.89
C ASN A 357 -21.49 16.37 5.17
N ALA A 358 -20.55 15.44 5.33
CA ALA A 358 -19.27 15.44 4.61
C ALA A 358 -19.49 15.39 3.09
N GLN A 359 -20.41 14.55 2.62
CA GLN A 359 -20.71 14.43 1.19
C GLN A 359 -21.34 15.70 0.62
N ALA A 360 -22.28 16.32 1.34
CA ALA A 360 -22.89 17.57 0.95
C ALA A 360 -21.85 18.70 0.92
N LYS A 361 -21.00 18.78 1.96
CA LYS A 361 -19.94 19.78 2.06
C LYS A 361 -18.90 19.62 0.95
N ALA A 362 -18.46 18.41 0.66
CA ALA A 362 -17.51 18.11 -0.41
C ALA A 362 -18.02 18.62 -1.77
N LYS A 363 -19.29 18.36 -2.09
CA LYS A 363 -19.92 18.89 -3.30
C LYS A 363 -20.01 20.42 -3.32
N GLN A 364 -20.31 21.05 -2.18
CA GLN A 364 -20.42 22.50 -2.07
C GLN A 364 -19.10 23.23 -2.31
N ILE A 365 -17.99 22.72 -1.79
CA ILE A 365 -16.68 23.36 -1.84
C ILE A 365 -15.73 22.75 -2.87
N GLY A 366 -16.18 21.73 -3.64
CA GLY A 366 -15.42 21.12 -4.74
C GLY A 366 -14.24 20.28 -4.30
N VAL A 367 -14.32 19.60 -3.15
CA VAL A 367 -13.28 18.67 -2.68
C VAL A 367 -13.56 17.27 -3.22
N ASP A 368 -12.54 16.63 -3.78
CA ASP A 368 -12.62 15.21 -4.22
C ASP A 368 -12.54 14.30 -3.00
N VAL A 369 -13.58 13.48 -2.80
CA VAL A 369 -13.67 12.48 -1.73
C VAL A 369 -13.87 11.12 -2.36
N ARG A 370 -12.87 10.25 -2.22
CA ARG A 370 -12.87 8.91 -2.80
C ARG A 370 -12.84 7.84 -1.73
N SER A 371 -13.60 6.77 -1.96
CA SER A 371 -13.65 5.63 -1.06
C SER A 371 -13.24 4.36 -1.79
N TYR A 372 -12.34 3.60 -1.18
CA TYR A 372 -11.80 2.35 -1.72
C TYR A 372 -11.97 1.22 -0.72
N THR A 373 -12.12 0.02 -1.22
CA THR A 373 -12.17 -1.21 -0.43
C THR A 373 -10.97 -2.12 -0.70
N ILE A 374 -10.27 -1.87 -1.81
CA ILE A 374 -9.08 -2.62 -2.22
C ILE A 374 -7.88 -1.67 -2.28
N VAL A 375 -6.82 -2.01 -1.56
CA VAL A 375 -5.65 -1.15 -1.42
C VAL A 375 -4.90 -0.92 -2.74
N TYR A 376 -4.89 -1.89 -3.64
CA TYR A 376 -4.25 -1.77 -4.95
C TYR A 376 -4.92 -0.72 -5.84
N GLU A 377 -6.26 -0.72 -5.93
CA GLU A 377 -7.03 0.24 -6.70
C GLU A 377 -6.76 1.67 -6.21
N MET A 378 -6.74 1.85 -4.89
CA MET A 378 -6.41 3.12 -4.27
C MET A 378 -5.00 3.59 -4.66
N MET A 379 -4.00 2.72 -4.57
CA MET A 379 -2.61 3.08 -4.88
C MET A 379 -2.40 3.39 -6.37
N ASP A 380 -3.08 2.66 -7.26
CA ASP A 380 -3.01 2.91 -8.71
C ASP A 380 -3.63 4.25 -9.07
N GLU A 381 -4.75 4.63 -8.45
CA GLU A 381 -5.34 5.96 -8.67
C GLU A 381 -4.48 7.08 -8.09
N ILE A 382 -3.87 6.89 -6.92
CA ILE A 382 -2.93 7.86 -6.35
C ILE A 382 -1.72 8.03 -7.26
N LYS A 383 -1.13 6.95 -7.79
CA LYS A 383 -0.04 7.02 -8.75
C LYS A 383 -0.43 7.79 -10.01
N LYS A 384 -1.63 7.56 -10.57
CA LYS A 384 -2.15 8.32 -11.70
C LYS A 384 -2.33 9.80 -11.36
N ALA A 385 -2.84 10.12 -10.16
CA ALA A 385 -2.96 11.50 -9.69
C ALA A 385 -1.59 12.18 -9.55
N MET A 386 -0.59 11.48 -9.03
CA MET A 386 0.80 11.97 -8.96
C MET A 386 1.40 12.19 -10.36
N GLN A 387 1.18 11.27 -11.31
CA GLN A 387 1.60 11.43 -12.71
C GLN A 387 0.97 12.67 -13.37
N GLY A 388 -0.31 12.92 -13.10
CA GLY A 388 -1.00 14.12 -13.59
C GLY A 388 -0.45 15.44 -13.04
N LEU A 389 0.27 15.41 -11.93
CA LEU A 389 0.97 16.59 -11.39
C LEU A 389 2.32 16.84 -12.08
N LEU A 390 2.91 15.88 -12.78
CA LEU A 390 4.15 16.06 -13.52
C LEU A 390 3.92 17.02 -14.71
N ALA A 391 4.92 17.82 -15.03
CA ALA A 391 4.92 18.56 -16.29
C ALA A 391 5.02 17.57 -17.45
N PRO A 392 4.17 17.69 -18.50
CA PRO A 392 4.25 16.80 -19.64
C PRO A 392 5.62 16.90 -20.31
N GLN A 393 6.14 15.78 -20.78
CA GLN A 393 7.36 15.77 -21.57
C GLN A 393 7.02 16.07 -23.02
N ILE A 394 7.63 17.12 -23.55
CA ILE A 394 7.50 17.45 -24.98
C ILE A 394 8.47 16.52 -25.73
N VAL A 395 7.92 15.62 -26.52
CA VAL A 395 8.70 14.74 -27.42
C VAL A 395 8.51 15.21 -28.85
N GLU A 396 9.62 15.39 -29.54
CA GLU A 396 9.61 15.74 -30.96
C GLU A 396 9.50 14.44 -31.79
N LYS A 397 8.41 14.33 -32.52
CA LYS A 397 8.17 13.19 -33.40
C LYS A 397 8.41 13.62 -34.84
N PRO A 398 9.43 13.09 -35.54
CA PRO A 398 9.63 13.34 -36.93
C PRO A 398 8.44 12.82 -37.74
N VAL A 399 7.93 13.64 -38.66
CA VAL A 399 6.75 13.35 -39.48
C VAL A 399 7.10 13.21 -40.95
N GLY A 400 8.13 13.93 -41.40
CA GLY A 400 8.59 13.86 -42.79
C GLY A 400 9.84 14.69 -43.01
N SER A 401 10.49 14.46 -44.14
CA SER A 401 11.67 15.25 -44.58
C SER A 401 11.55 15.62 -46.05
N ALA A 402 12.12 16.78 -46.41
CA ALA A 402 12.17 17.25 -47.77
C ALA A 402 13.54 17.85 -48.07
N GLU A 403 14.07 17.59 -49.26
CA GLU A 403 15.30 18.13 -49.77
C GLU A 403 15.01 19.37 -50.57
N VAL A 404 15.76 20.46 -50.36
CA VAL A 404 15.66 21.70 -51.11
C VAL A 404 16.40 21.55 -52.45
N ARG A 405 15.65 21.57 -53.57
CA ARG A 405 16.18 21.47 -54.92
C ARG A 405 16.32 22.82 -55.60
N ASN A 406 15.44 23.76 -55.28
CA ASN A 406 15.44 25.13 -55.83
C ASN A 406 15.03 26.14 -54.77
N THR A 407 15.38 27.40 -54.98
CA THR A 407 14.96 28.52 -54.11
C THR A 407 14.31 29.61 -54.95
N PHE A 408 13.19 30.17 -54.49
CA PHE A 408 12.45 31.23 -55.18
C PHE A 408 12.22 32.39 -54.24
N THR A 409 12.55 33.59 -54.69
CA THR A 409 12.25 34.82 -53.92
C THR A 409 10.94 35.40 -54.41
N VAL A 410 9.96 35.47 -53.48
CA VAL A 410 8.62 35.99 -53.80
C VAL A 410 8.45 37.35 -53.09
N PRO A 411 8.15 38.46 -53.81
CA PRO A 411 7.90 39.76 -53.19
C PRO A 411 6.79 39.66 -52.16
N LYS A 412 7.01 40.24 -50.97
CA LYS A 412 6.09 40.26 -49.79
C LYS A 412 5.93 38.94 -49.00
N ILE A 413 6.43 37.80 -49.47
CA ILE A 413 6.31 36.51 -48.77
C ILE A 413 7.69 36.04 -48.24
N GLY A 414 8.79 36.49 -48.88
CA GLY A 414 10.13 36.03 -48.54
C GLY A 414 10.63 34.93 -49.48
N MET A 415 11.59 34.15 -48.99
CA MET A 415 12.18 33.04 -49.74
C MET A 415 11.32 31.77 -49.58
N ILE A 416 11.00 31.11 -50.68
CA ILE A 416 10.29 29.83 -50.72
C ILE A 416 11.28 28.76 -51.21
N ALA A 417 11.41 27.69 -50.45
CA ALA A 417 12.19 26.52 -50.84
C ALA A 417 11.35 25.60 -51.75
N GLY A 418 11.81 25.37 -52.96
CA GLY A 418 11.29 24.31 -53.84
C GLY A 418 11.88 22.97 -53.43
N CYS A 419 11.08 22.19 -52.75
CA CYS A 419 11.49 20.94 -52.08
C CYS A 419 10.89 19.71 -52.74
N PHE A 420 11.60 18.60 -52.61
CA PHE A 420 11.08 17.27 -52.89
C PHE A 420 10.96 16.48 -51.58
N VAL A 421 9.78 15.98 -51.29
CA VAL A 421 9.53 15.22 -50.05
C VAL A 421 10.17 13.84 -50.16
N THR A 422 11.21 13.58 -49.36
CA THR A 422 12.02 12.37 -49.39
C THR A 422 11.51 11.27 -48.50
N SER A 423 10.79 11.64 -47.41
CA SER A 423 10.14 10.66 -46.54
C SER A 423 8.92 11.26 -45.81
N GLY A 424 7.94 10.45 -45.57
CA GLY A 424 6.78 10.76 -44.75
C GLY A 424 5.86 11.84 -45.34
N LYS A 425 5.47 12.83 -44.51
CA LYS A 425 4.44 13.81 -44.86
C LYS A 425 4.73 15.16 -44.22
N ILE A 426 4.62 16.24 -44.99
CA ILE A 426 4.76 17.61 -44.48
C ILE A 426 3.38 18.26 -44.39
N LEU A 427 3.05 18.78 -43.20
CA LEU A 427 1.79 19.50 -42.95
C LEU A 427 2.09 20.98 -42.72
N ARG A 428 1.16 21.84 -43.10
CA ARG A 428 1.27 23.29 -42.84
C ARG A 428 1.36 23.64 -41.34
N SER A 429 0.88 22.75 -40.46
CA SER A 429 0.91 22.92 -38.99
C SER A 429 2.18 22.45 -38.32
N ASN A 430 3.11 21.82 -39.09
CA ASN A 430 4.31 21.25 -38.49
C ASN A 430 5.32 22.33 -38.11
N MET A 431 6.14 22.00 -37.11
CA MET A 431 7.40 22.66 -36.88
C MET A 431 8.41 22.13 -37.90
N LEU A 432 9.28 23.01 -38.36
CA LEU A 432 10.34 22.68 -39.31
C LEU A 432 11.72 22.93 -38.69
N ARG A 433 12.64 22.07 -39.05
CA ARG A 433 14.06 22.21 -38.77
C ARG A 433 14.84 22.19 -40.11
N LEU A 434 15.62 23.22 -40.36
CA LEU A 434 16.49 23.28 -41.52
C LEU A 434 17.86 22.74 -41.13
N VAL A 435 18.28 21.69 -41.82
CA VAL A 435 19.55 21.02 -41.60
C VAL A 435 20.47 21.27 -42.80
N ARG A 436 21.64 21.79 -42.57
CA ARG A 436 22.69 22.04 -43.58
C ARG A 436 23.96 21.29 -43.17
N GLU A 437 24.45 20.40 -44.02
CA GLU A 437 25.65 19.59 -43.75
C GLU A 437 25.59 18.86 -42.38
N GLY A 438 24.40 18.34 -42.01
CA GLY A 438 24.17 17.63 -40.76
C GLY A 438 24.05 18.51 -39.51
N LYS A 439 24.06 19.86 -39.67
CA LYS A 439 23.87 20.80 -38.56
C LYS A 439 22.55 21.55 -38.70
N ILE A 440 21.86 21.71 -37.57
CA ILE A 440 20.64 22.50 -37.50
C ILE A 440 21.00 23.97 -37.64
N VAL A 441 20.48 24.61 -38.69
CA VAL A 441 20.70 26.02 -38.99
C VAL A 441 19.57 26.88 -38.43
N TYR A 442 18.33 26.38 -38.53
CA TYR A 442 17.15 27.11 -38.09
C TYR A 442 16.02 26.19 -37.67
N GLU A 443 15.23 26.64 -36.74
CA GLU A 443 13.97 26.02 -36.34
C GLU A 443 12.81 27.03 -36.37
N GLY A 444 11.69 26.66 -36.99
CA GLY A 444 10.57 27.58 -37.14
C GLY A 444 9.28 26.86 -37.57
N LYS A 445 8.26 27.62 -37.91
CA LYS A 445 6.99 27.09 -38.42
C LYS A 445 6.94 27.22 -39.95
N VAL A 446 6.07 26.38 -40.55
CA VAL A 446 5.71 26.54 -41.94
C VAL A 446 4.92 27.83 -42.13
N SER A 447 5.44 28.81 -42.86
CA SER A 447 4.68 30.03 -43.20
C SER A 447 3.75 29.79 -44.38
N SER A 448 4.21 29.03 -45.39
CA SER A 448 3.39 28.64 -46.55
C SER A 448 3.77 27.26 -47.05
N LEU A 449 2.79 26.49 -47.48
CA LEU A 449 2.95 25.18 -48.11
C LEU A 449 2.17 25.19 -49.43
N LYS A 450 2.87 25.07 -50.55
CA LYS A 450 2.25 25.14 -51.87
C LYS A 450 2.64 23.95 -52.73
N ARG A 451 1.74 23.55 -53.60
CA ARG A 451 2.02 22.59 -54.67
C ARG A 451 1.68 23.27 -56.01
N PHE A 452 2.69 23.47 -56.83
CA PHE A 452 2.63 24.36 -58.01
C PHE A 452 2.25 25.82 -57.60
N LYS A 453 1.02 26.23 -57.86
CA LYS A 453 0.53 27.59 -57.50
C LYS A 453 -0.52 27.57 -56.37
N ASP A 454 -0.98 26.39 -55.98
CA ASP A 454 -2.09 26.22 -55.03
C ASP A 454 -1.59 25.99 -53.61
N ASP A 455 -2.25 26.64 -52.64
CA ASP A 455 -1.99 26.38 -51.24
C ASP A 455 -2.59 25.02 -50.83
N VAL A 456 -1.78 24.18 -50.19
CA VAL A 456 -2.19 22.83 -49.75
C VAL A 456 -2.03 22.67 -48.23
N LYS A 457 -2.79 21.78 -47.66
CA LYS A 457 -2.72 21.49 -46.23
C LYS A 457 -1.59 20.53 -45.91
N ASP A 458 -1.28 19.62 -46.84
CA ASP A 458 -0.27 18.57 -46.68
C ASP A 458 0.34 18.17 -48.03
N VAL A 459 1.57 17.63 -47.95
CA VAL A 459 2.28 17.03 -49.10
C VAL A 459 2.89 15.72 -48.63
N GLN A 460 2.68 14.65 -49.41
CA GLN A 460 3.16 13.29 -49.11
C GLN A 460 4.53 13.07 -49.81
N GLU A 461 5.19 11.98 -49.39
CA GLU A 461 6.43 11.49 -49.98
C GLU A 461 6.33 11.33 -51.51
N GLY A 462 7.42 11.67 -52.21
CA GLY A 462 7.50 11.55 -53.67
C GLY A 462 6.93 12.75 -54.43
N PHE A 463 6.42 13.77 -53.76
CA PHE A 463 5.90 14.97 -54.41
C PHE A 463 6.76 16.21 -54.19
N GLU A 464 6.74 17.08 -55.18
CA GLU A 464 7.36 18.39 -55.10
C GLU A 464 6.44 19.40 -54.44
N CYS A 465 7.03 20.31 -53.64
CA CYS A 465 6.29 21.37 -52.94
C CYS A 465 7.14 22.62 -52.74
N GLY A 466 6.47 23.75 -52.56
CA GLY A 466 7.10 25.01 -52.09
C GLY A 466 6.87 25.19 -50.61
N ILE A 467 7.93 25.28 -49.82
CA ILE A 467 7.89 25.46 -48.37
C ILE A 467 8.43 26.85 -48.04
N GLY A 468 7.62 27.69 -47.41
CA GLY A 468 8.11 28.93 -46.78
C GLY A 468 8.34 28.67 -45.28
N ILE A 469 9.45 29.16 -44.77
CA ILE A 469 9.79 29.11 -43.36
C ILE A 469 9.55 30.47 -42.73
N GLU A 470 8.90 30.49 -41.58
CA GLU A 470 8.60 31.75 -40.90
C GLU A 470 9.88 32.42 -40.40
N ASN A 471 10.03 33.73 -40.71
CA ASN A 471 11.16 34.60 -40.31
C ASN A 471 12.56 34.10 -40.73
N PHE A 472 12.70 33.30 -41.80
CA PHE A 472 13.98 32.81 -42.29
C PHE A 472 14.07 32.86 -43.80
N ASN A 473 15.15 33.45 -44.31
CA ASN A 473 15.39 33.69 -45.77
C ASN A 473 16.71 33.13 -46.28
N ASP A 474 17.58 32.55 -45.47
CA ASP A 474 18.87 31.97 -45.92
C ASP A 474 18.75 30.48 -46.20
N ILE A 475 17.85 30.11 -47.14
CA ILE A 475 17.66 28.73 -47.58
C ILE A 475 18.54 28.49 -48.81
N LYS A 476 19.29 27.37 -48.82
CA LYS A 476 20.18 27.01 -49.94
C LYS A 476 19.79 25.68 -50.56
N VAL A 477 20.13 25.50 -51.81
CA VAL A 477 19.96 24.21 -52.48
C VAL A 477 20.86 23.17 -51.81
N GLY A 478 20.30 22.00 -51.53
CA GLY A 478 20.95 20.92 -50.79
C GLY A 478 20.66 20.92 -49.28
N ASP A 479 19.93 21.92 -48.74
CA ASP A 479 19.44 21.89 -47.37
C ASP A 479 18.35 20.81 -47.24
N VAL A 480 18.25 20.21 -46.05
CA VAL A 480 17.19 19.26 -45.70
C VAL A 480 16.23 19.92 -44.71
N ILE A 481 14.95 19.91 -45.03
CA ILE A 481 13.90 20.40 -44.14
C ILE A 481 13.25 19.19 -43.48
N GLU A 482 13.41 19.07 -42.16
CA GLU A 482 12.78 18.07 -41.35
C GLU A 482 11.52 18.63 -40.70
N ALA A 483 10.38 17.97 -40.93
CA ALA A 483 9.11 18.32 -40.29
C ALA A 483 8.88 17.46 -39.07
N TYR A 484 8.54 18.07 -37.95
CA TYR A 484 8.25 17.37 -36.70
C TYR A 484 7.02 17.93 -35.97
N LEU A 485 6.40 17.08 -35.16
CA LEU A 485 5.34 17.48 -34.24
C LEU A 485 5.89 17.47 -32.81
N LYS A 486 5.47 18.41 -32.00
CA LYS A 486 5.68 18.40 -30.56
C LYS A 486 4.45 17.73 -29.93
N GLU A 487 4.62 16.50 -29.46
CA GLU A 487 3.61 15.76 -28.71
C GLU A 487 3.90 15.87 -27.22
N GLU A 488 2.90 16.24 -26.44
CA GLU A 488 2.98 16.20 -24.98
C GLU A 488 2.67 14.77 -24.52
N ILE A 489 3.67 14.07 -23.99
CA ILE A 489 3.50 12.72 -23.46
C ILE A 489 3.51 12.79 -21.94
N ALA A 490 2.55 12.11 -21.31
CA ALA A 490 2.52 11.94 -19.86
C ALA A 490 3.79 11.20 -19.40
N ARG A 491 4.49 11.77 -18.41
CA ARG A 491 5.71 11.15 -17.86
C ARG A 491 5.35 10.07 -16.85
N GLU A 492 6.14 9.01 -16.83
CA GLU A 492 6.06 8.01 -15.77
C GLU A 492 6.80 8.48 -14.51
N LEU A 493 6.26 8.11 -13.35
CA LEU A 493 6.92 8.39 -12.07
C LEU A 493 8.19 7.53 -11.94
N THR A 494 9.31 8.17 -11.68
CA THR A 494 10.55 7.47 -11.32
C THR A 494 10.57 7.30 -9.80
N PRO A 495 10.42 6.07 -9.26
CA PRO A 495 10.43 5.84 -7.82
C PRO A 495 11.78 6.23 -7.21
N LEU A 496 11.76 6.69 -5.97
CA LEU A 496 12.97 6.84 -5.16
C LEU A 496 13.58 5.44 -4.95
N LYS A 497 14.86 5.27 -5.31
CA LYS A 497 15.61 4.02 -5.06
C LYS A 497 15.95 3.88 -3.58
#